data_f6c710a02d02bfe759e68725d084545e
#
_entry.id   f6c710a02d02bfe759e68725d084545e
#
_cell.length_a   1.000
_cell.length_b   1.000
_cell.length_c   1.000
_cell.angle_alpha   90.00
_cell.angle_beta   90.00
_cell.angle_gamma   90.00
#
_symmetry.space_group_name_H-M   'P 1'
#
loop_
_entity.id
_entity.type
_entity.pdbx_description
1 polymer ?
#
loop_
_entity_poly.entity_id
_entity_poly.type
_entity_poly.pdbx_seq_one_letter_code
_entity_poly.pdbx_strand_id
1 'polypeptide(L)'
;MEQQIAPRTHGLLIRWAAQYDMLAWLVTHGREGRLRERMISIAGLEEGQSVLDIGCGTGTLAIAATRRVGPMGSVCGIDASPPMIARAIRKATKASAPVLFQVAVAEDLPFPNQRFDVVLSTLMLHHLPRNTRQQCAAEIKRVLKVGGRVLAVDFGRAQRRGVLAHFHRHGHVDRSEMEGLLLNTGLITLNAGPLGMNNLHFVLAEVHDAALEQRVNV
;
A
#
# COMPACT_ATOMS: atom_id res chain seq x y z
N MET A 1 -31.33 -2.49 -5.82
CA MET A 1 -30.06 -3.00 -5.25
C MET A 1 -29.23 -3.50 -6.42
N GLU A 2 -28.40 -2.65 -6.98
CA GLU A 2 -27.46 -3.00 -8.03
C GLU A 2 -26.38 -3.91 -7.43
N GLN A 3 -26.30 -5.14 -7.91
CA GLN A 3 -25.19 -6.03 -7.58
C GLN A 3 -23.93 -5.40 -8.19
N GLN A 4 -23.10 -4.74 -7.39
CA GLN A 4 -21.75 -4.36 -7.80
C GLN A 4 -21.00 -5.64 -8.17
N ILE A 5 -20.87 -5.87 -9.46
CA ILE A 5 -20.02 -6.95 -10.00
C ILE A 5 -18.60 -6.64 -9.52
N ALA A 6 -18.03 -7.54 -8.71
CA ALA A 6 -16.67 -7.37 -8.22
C ALA A 6 -15.71 -7.20 -9.41
N PRO A 7 -14.85 -6.19 -9.42
CA PRO A 7 -13.93 -5.94 -10.51
C PRO A 7 -13.02 -7.16 -10.70
N ARG A 8 -12.78 -7.55 -11.96
CA ARG A 8 -11.91 -8.68 -12.30
C ARG A 8 -10.46 -8.23 -12.19
N THR A 9 -9.76 -8.64 -11.15
CA THR A 9 -8.31 -8.50 -11.07
C THR A 9 -7.59 -9.70 -11.67
N HIS A 10 -6.41 -9.47 -12.23
CA HIS A 10 -5.46 -10.52 -12.66
C HIS A 10 -4.60 -11.01 -11.48
N GLY A 11 -4.70 -10.39 -10.30
CA GLY A 11 -3.97 -10.75 -9.09
C GLY A 11 -4.62 -11.88 -8.29
N LEU A 12 -3.85 -12.44 -7.34
CA LEU A 12 -4.33 -13.47 -6.41
C LEU A 12 -5.21 -12.86 -5.32
N LEU A 13 -6.43 -13.37 -5.20
CA LEU A 13 -7.38 -12.93 -4.17
C LEU A 13 -7.26 -13.80 -2.90
N ILE A 14 -6.94 -13.19 -1.78
CA ILE A 14 -7.00 -13.83 -0.46
C ILE A 14 -8.46 -13.78 0.04
N ARG A 15 -9.07 -14.96 0.20
CA ARG A 15 -10.49 -15.08 0.65
C ARG A 15 -10.64 -15.34 2.15
N TRP A 16 -9.55 -15.56 2.89
CA TRP A 16 -9.58 -16.01 4.30
C TRP A 16 -9.27 -14.87 5.28
N ALA A 17 -10.06 -13.82 5.22
CA ALA A 17 -9.85 -12.60 6.00
C ALA A 17 -9.72 -12.82 7.53
N ALA A 18 -10.40 -13.83 8.09
CA ALA A 18 -10.32 -14.13 9.52
C ALA A 18 -9.00 -14.76 9.94
N GLN A 19 -8.45 -15.63 9.09
CA GLN A 19 -7.18 -16.33 9.33
C GLN A 19 -5.98 -15.44 9.01
N TYR A 20 -6.16 -14.47 8.12
CA TYR A 20 -5.12 -13.54 7.72
C TYR A 20 -4.59 -12.69 8.88
N ASP A 21 -5.48 -12.11 9.71
CA ASP A 21 -5.06 -11.33 10.87
C ASP A 21 -4.28 -12.18 11.88
N MET A 22 -4.72 -13.42 12.11
CA MET A 22 -4.02 -14.35 13.01
C MET A 22 -2.65 -14.74 12.45
N LEU A 23 -2.58 -14.96 11.13
CA LEU A 23 -1.33 -15.30 10.45
C LEU A 23 -0.36 -14.12 10.45
N ALA A 24 -0.83 -12.91 10.17
CA ALA A 24 -0.04 -11.70 10.26
C ALA A 24 0.52 -11.49 11.68
N TRP A 25 -0.30 -11.73 12.71
CA TRP A 25 0.12 -11.69 14.11
C TRP A 25 1.21 -12.75 14.43
N LEU A 26 1.03 -13.99 13.96
CA LEU A 26 2.01 -15.06 14.13
C LEU A 26 3.34 -14.73 13.42
N VAL A 27 3.29 -14.28 12.19
CA VAL A 27 4.48 -13.95 11.37
C VAL A 27 5.24 -12.78 11.97
N THR A 28 4.54 -11.79 12.53
CA THR A 28 5.17 -10.61 13.16
C THR A 28 5.49 -10.82 14.63
N HIS A 29 5.21 -12.01 15.22
CA HIS A 29 5.38 -12.29 16.65
C HIS A 29 4.71 -11.22 17.53
N GLY A 30 3.50 -10.76 17.16
CA GLY A 30 2.76 -9.71 17.87
C GLY A 30 3.34 -8.29 17.72
N ARG A 31 4.36 -8.09 16.85
CA ARG A 31 5.01 -6.79 16.65
C ARG A 31 4.38 -5.94 15.53
N GLU A 32 3.20 -6.34 15.04
CA GLU A 32 2.49 -5.62 13.96
C GLU A 32 2.31 -4.13 14.25
N GLY A 33 2.03 -3.77 15.50
CA GLY A 33 1.88 -2.37 15.91
C GLY A 33 3.13 -1.55 15.60
N ARG A 34 4.31 -2.05 16.01
CA ARG A 34 5.59 -1.38 15.76
C ARG A 34 5.93 -1.30 14.28
N LEU A 35 5.59 -2.33 13.52
CA LEU A 35 5.82 -2.36 12.07
C LEU A 35 4.98 -1.28 11.38
N ARG A 36 3.69 -1.17 11.73
CA ARG A 36 2.79 -0.14 11.20
C ARG A 36 3.26 1.27 11.53
N GLU A 37 3.60 1.53 12.80
CA GLU A 37 4.14 2.84 13.20
C GLU A 37 5.42 3.19 12.42
N ARG A 38 6.30 2.20 12.20
CA ARG A 38 7.50 2.41 11.38
C ARG A 38 7.15 2.74 9.93
N MET A 39 6.19 2.04 9.31
CA MET A 39 5.74 2.34 7.94
C MET A 39 5.13 3.73 7.85
N ILE A 40 4.26 4.11 8.80
CA ILE A 40 3.66 5.45 8.89
C ILE A 40 4.74 6.54 9.05
N SER A 41 5.75 6.29 9.89
CA SER A 41 6.87 7.21 10.08
C SER A 41 7.72 7.36 8.82
N ILE A 42 8.05 6.25 8.12
CA ILE A 42 8.81 6.29 6.86
C ILE A 42 8.02 7.00 5.77
N ALA A 43 6.70 6.75 5.66
CA ALA A 43 5.83 7.45 4.71
C ALA A 43 5.73 8.95 5.00
N GLY A 44 6.13 9.39 6.20
CA GLY A 44 6.08 10.80 6.61
C GLY A 44 4.66 11.35 6.63
N LEU A 45 3.69 10.56 7.14
CA LEU A 45 2.30 11.04 7.24
C LEU A 45 2.20 12.25 8.17
N GLU A 46 1.47 13.27 7.73
CA GLU A 46 1.26 14.54 8.43
C GLU A 46 -0.23 14.83 8.61
N GLU A 47 -0.53 15.73 9.52
CA GLU A 47 -1.91 16.17 9.78
C GLU A 47 -2.52 16.84 8.54
N GLY A 48 -3.79 16.57 8.27
CA GLY A 48 -4.54 17.13 7.13
C GLY A 48 -4.33 16.40 5.79
N GLN A 49 -3.41 15.46 5.69
CA GLN A 49 -3.14 14.75 4.42
C GLN A 49 -4.24 13.78 4.01
N SER A 50 -4.38 13.62 2.69
CA SER A 50 -5.21 12.60 2.04
C SER A 50 -4.36 11.36 1.73
N VAL A 51 -4.72 10.21 2.27
CA VAL A 51 -3.96 8.95 2.18
C VAL A 51 -4.78 7.87 1.48
N LEU A 52 -4.14 7.11 0.58
CA LEU A 52 -4.70 5.91 -0.03
C LEU A 52 -3.87 4.67 0.39
N ASP A 53 -4.52 3.64 0.90
CA ASP A 53 -3.92 2.32 1.18
C ASP A 53 -4.40 1.32 0.12
N ILE A 54 -3.50 0.91 -0.79
CA ILE A 54 -3.78 -0.01 -1.91
C ILE A 54 -3.47 -1.44 -1.47
N GLY A 55 -4.43 -2.35 -1.63
CA GLY A 55 -4.34 -3.71 -1.09
C GLY A 55 -4.41 -3.68 0.44
N CYS A 56 -5.33 -2.88 0.99
CA CYS A 56 -5.42 -2.61 2.42
C CYS A 56 -5.76 -3.83 3.29
N GLY A 57 -6.15 -4.96 2.68
CA GLY A 57 -6.55 -6.17 3.36
C GLY A 57 -7.64 -5.89 4.40
N THR A 58 -7.40 -6.23 5.66
CA THR A 58 -8.35 -5.98 6.77
C THR A 58 -8.29 -4.56 7.34
N GLY A 59 -7.61 -3.63 6.65
CA GLY A 59 -7.63 -2.19 6.92
C GLY A 59 -6.79 -1.73 8.12
N THR A 60 -5.90 -2.57 8.64
CA THR A 60 -5.22 -2.24 9.91
C THR A 60 -4.25 -1.08 9.77
N LEU A 61 -3.55 -0.95 8.62
CA LEU A 61 -2.64 0.17 8.35
C LEU A 61 -3.44 1.45 8.08
N ALA A 62 -4.48 1.38 7.25
CA ALA A 62 -5.37 2.51 6.98
C ALA A 62 -6.00 3.07 8.28
N ILE A 63 -6.48 2.19 9.18
CA ILE A 63 -7.00 2.59 10.49
C ILE A 63 -5.92 3.29 11.34
N ALA A 64 -4.68 2.82 11.32
CA ALA A 64 -3.59 3.47 12.04
C ALA A 64 -3.24 4.83 11.42
N ALA A 65 -3.30 4.96 10.10
CA ALA A 65 -3.04 6.22 9.39
C ALA A 65 -4.01 7.34 9.79
N THR A 66 -5.29 7.03 10.11
CA THR A 66 -6.26 8.08 10.52
C THR A 66 -5.82 8.86 11.76
N ARG A 67 -5.13 8.19 12.70
CA ARG A 67 -4.63 8.84 13.90
C ARG A 67 -3.51 9.85 13.59
N ARG A 68 -2.78 9.62 12.52
CA ARG A 68 -1.66 10.47 12.13
C ARG A 68 -2.11 11.66 11.30
N VAL A 69 -3.06 11.45 10.39
CA VAL A 69 -3.57 12.56 9.55
C VAL A 69 -4.60 13.42 10.28
N GLY A 70 -5.13 12.96 11.42
CA GLY A 70 -6.05 13.71 12.24
C GLY A 70 -7.42 13.99 11.58
N PRO A 71 -8.26 14.82 12.22
CA PRO A 71 -9.63 15.06 11.78
C PRO A 71 -9.75 15.87 10.48
N MET A 72 -8.70 16.61 10.11
CA MET A 72 -8.65 17.39 8.86
C MET A 72 -8.13 16.57 7.68
N GLY A 73 -7.54 15.38 7.94
CA GLY A 73 -7.08 14.46 6.92
C GLY A 73 -8.16 13.49 6.46
N SER A 74 -7.85 12.72 5.43
CA SER A 74 -8.74 11.67 4.93
C SER A 74 -7.95 10.40 4.60
N VAL A 75 -8.56 9.23 4.88
CA VAL A 75 -7.95 7.94 4.56
C VAL A 75 -8.93 7.10 3.75
N CYS A 76 -8.46 6.61 2.60
CA CYS A 76 -9.15 5.63 1.78
C CYS A 76 -8.38 4.31 1.79
N GLY A 77 -9.07 3.17 1.76
CA GLY A 77 -8.46 1.87 1.60
C GLY A 77 -9.17 1.07 0.52
N ILE A 78 -8.42 0.45 -0.37
CA ILE A 78 -8.98 -0.45 -1.39
C ILE A 78 -8.36 -1.85 -1.29
N ASP A 79 -9.18 -2.83 -1.60
CA ASP A 79 -8.76 -4.23 -1.77
C ASP A 79 -9.67 -4.91 -2.79
N ALA A 80 -9.13 -5.81 -3.60
CA ALA A 80 -9.91 -6.54 -4.59
C ALA A 80 -10.80 -7.63 -3.97
N SER A 81 -10.59 -7.96 -2.69
CA SER A 81 -11.32 -9.00 -1.95
C SER A 81 -12.49 -8.41 -1.14
N PRO A 82 -13.77 -8.65 -1.53
CA PRO A 82 -14.92 -8.19 -0.76
C PRO A 82 -14.93 -8.67 0.71
N PRO A 83 -14.50 -9.90 1.06
CA PRO A 83 -14.39 -10.33 2.45
C PRO A 83 -13.36 -9.51 3.26
N MET A 84 -12.25 -9.07 2.65
CA MET A 84 -11.26 -8.20 3.29
C MET A 84 -11.87 -6.84 3.60
N ILE A 85 -12.51 -6.20 2.61
CA ILE A 85 -13.18 -4.90 2.79
C ILE A 85 -14.28 -4.98 3.85
N ALA A 86 -15.13 -6.01 3.82
CA ALA A 86 -16.15 -6.18 4.84
C ALA A 86 -15.57 -6.28 6.27
N ARG A 87 -14.40 -6.92 6.41
CA ARG A 87 -13.70 -7.00 7.69
C ARG A 87 -13.05 -5.66 8.06
N ALA A 88 -12.46 -4.96 7.10
CA ALA A 88 -11.87 -3.63 7.30
C ALA A 88 -12.91 -2.63 7.82
N ILE A 89 -14.09 -2.59 7.21
CA ILE A 89 -15.22 -1.75 7.65
C ILE A 89 -15.58 -2.06 9.10
N ARG A 90 -15.78 -3.33 9.46
CA ARG A 90 -16.11 -3.72 10.85
C ARG A 90 -15.03 -3.29 11.85
N LYS A 91 -13.74 -3.42 11.48
CA LYS A 91 -12.62 -2.99 12.33
C LYS A 91 -12.59 -1.47 12.50
N ALA A 92 -12.79 -0.72 11.42
CA ALA A 92 -12.83 0.74 11.46
C ALA A 92 -13.99 1.24 12.32
N THR A 93 -15.19 0.67 12.15
CA THR A 93 -16.38 0.99 12.99
C THR A 93 -16.07 0.75 14.47
N LYS A 94 -15.49 -0.42 14.82
CA LYS A 94 -15.11 -0.74 16.20
C LYS A 94 -14.05 0.21 16.77
N ALA A 95 -13.17 0.72 15.92
CA ALA A 95 -12.11 1.65 16.31
C ALA A 95 -12.54 3.13 16.23
N SER A 96 -13.78 3.41 15.82
CA SER A 96 -14.26 4.78 15.50
C SER A 96 -13.31 5.52 14.55
N ALA A 97 -12.70 4.80 13.60
CA ALA A 97 -11.74 5.35 12.65
C ALA A 97 -12.46 5.71 11.33
N PRO A 98 -12.42 6.99 10.90
CA PRO A 98 -13.09 7.45 9.68
C PRO A 98 -12.28 7.07 8.42
N VAL A 99 -12.37 5.80 7.98
CA VAL A 99 -11.75 5.30 6.75
C VAL A 99 -12.83 4.95 5.73
N LEU A 100 -12.66 5.42 4.50
CA LEU A 100 -13.48 4.99 3.37
C LEU A 100 -12.88 3.73 2.77
N PHE A 101 -13.55 2.59 2.95
CA PHE A 101 -13.14 1.32 2.33
C PHE A 101 -13.99 0.99 1.11
N GLN A 102 -13.33 0.52 0.04
CA GLN A 102 -13.97 0.19 -1.22
C GLN A 102 -13.36 -1.05 -1.86
N VAL A 103 -14.20 -1.90 -2.48
CA VAL A 103 -13.71 -3.00 -3.32
C VAL A 103 -13.26 -2.42 -4.65
N ALA A 104 -11.97 -2.50 -4.93
CA ALA A 104 -11.37 -2.02 -6.18
C ALA A 104 -10.05 -2.76 -6.48
N VAL A 105 -9.60 -2.69 -7.73
CA VAL A 105 -8.34 -3.28 -8.20
C VAL A 105 -7.24 -2.22 -8.27
N ALA A 106 -6.00 -2.64 -8.06
CA ALA A 106 -4.85 -1.73 -8.02
C ALA A 106 -4.45 -1.21 -9.41
N GLU A 107 -4.80 -1.94 -10.44
CA GLU A 107 -4.51 -1.63 -11.84
C GLU A 107 -5.52 -0.66 -12.50
N ASP A 108 -6.61 -0.33 -11.79
CA ASP A 108 -7.64 0.62 -12.24
C ASP A 108 -8.28 1.27 -11.01
N LEU A 109 -7.65 2.35 -10.53
CA LEU A 109 -8.05 3.02 -9.30
C LEU A 109 -9.26 3.93 -9.53
N PRO A 110 -10.36 3.77 -8.77
CA PRO A 110 -11.59 4.54 -8.94
C PRO A 110 -11.48 5.96 -8.32
N PHE A 111 -10.36 6.62 -8.56
CA PHE A 111 -10.07 7.95 -8.02
C PHE A 111 -9.60 8.89 -9.14
N PRO A 112 -9.89 10.19 -9.04
CA PRO A 112 -9.37 11.18 -9.98
C PRO A 112 -7.85 11.34 -9.84
N ASN A 113 -7.24 11.95 -10.86
CA ASN A 113 -5.83 12.33 -10.83
C ASN A 113 -5.53 13.28 -9.67
N GLN A 114 -4.31 13.21 -9.13
CA GLN A 114 -3.76 14.17 -8.16
C GLN A 114 -4.67 14.36 -6.92
N ARG A 115 -5.18 13.27 -6.37
CA ARG A 115 -6.07 13.29 -5.21
C ARG A 115 -5.35 13.13 -3.89
N PHE A 116 -4.30 12.31 -3.84
CA PHE A 116 -3.68 11.87 -2.60
C PHE A 116 -2.30 12.49 -2.39
N ASP A 117 -2.03 12.85 -1.13
CA ASP A 117 -0.72 13.30 -0.69
C ASP A 117 0.22 12.11 -0.48
N VAL A 118 -0.33 10.99 0.02
CA VAL A 118 0.44 9.78 0.26
C VAL A 118 -0.33 8.54 -0.21
N VAL A 119 0.37 7.64 -0.90
CA VAL A 119 -0.10 6.29 -1.23
C VAL A 119 0.72 5.27 -0.46
N LEU A 120 0.04 4.31 0.16
CA LEU A 120 0.63 3.15 0.82
C LEU A 120 0.32 1.91 -0.02
N SER A 121 1.32 1.06 -0.27
CA SER A 121 1.18 -0.24 -0.93
C SER A 121 2.02 -1.26 -0.17
N THR A 122 1.37 -2.06 0.67
CA THR A 122 2.09 -2.94 1.60
C THR A 122 1.70 -4.40 1.41
N LEU A 123 2.71 -5.25 1.12
CA LEU A 123 2.54 -6.70 0.97
C LEU A 123 1.50 -7.07 -0.11
N MET A 124 1.42 -6.29 -1.18
CA MET A 124 0.42 -6.44 -2.22
C MET A 124 1.03 -6.71 -3.61
N LEU A 125 2.13 -6.07 -3.96
CA LEU A 125 2.72 -6.14 -5.30
C LEU A 125 3.10 -7.57 -5.70
N HIS A 126 3.54 -8.41 -4.75
CA HIS A 126 3.88 -9.80 -5.02
C HIS A 126 2.68 -10.67 -5.43
N HIS A 127 1.44 -10.23 -5.17
CA HIS A 127 0.22 -10.89 -5.65
C HIS A 127 -0.13 -10.55 -7.10
N LEU A 128 0.48 -9.50 -7.67
CA LEU A 128 0.20 -9.04 -9.03
C LEU A 128 1.16 -9.67 -10.04
N PRO A 129 0.68 -10.06 -11.24
CA PRO A 129 1.53 -10.36 -12.39
C PRO A 129 2.39 -9.15 -12.78
N ARG A 130 3.53 -9.38 -13.45
CA ARG A 130 4.47 -8.30 -13.79
C ARG A 130 3.86 -7.14 -14.59
N ASN A 131 3.06 -7.45 -15.60
CA ASN A 131 2.36 -6.44 -16.40
C ASN A 131 1.37 -5.63 -15.55
N THR A 132 0.64 -6.28 -14.64
CA THR A 132 -0.29 -5.63 -13.73
C THR A 132 0.42 -4.74 -12.70
N ARG A 133 1.66 -5.11 -12.27
CA ARG A 133 2.49 -4.24 -11.41
C ARG A 133 2.83 -2.91 -12.09
N GLN A 134 3.12 -2.93 -13.39
CA GLN A 134 3.39 -1.70 -14.15
C GLN A 134 2.16 -0.81 -14.24
N GLN A 135 0.98 -1.39 -14.48
CA GLN A 135 -0.29 -0.66 -14.48
C GLN A 135 -0.58 -0.06 -13.10
N CYS A 136 -0.40 -0.85 -12.04
CA CYS A 136 -0.54 -0.37 -10.67
C CYS A 136 0.40 0.81 -10.37
N ALA A 137 1.68 0.74 -10.77
CA ALA A 137 2.63 1.83 -10.58
C ALA A 137 2.22 3.11 -11.34
N ALA A 138 1.69 2.97 -12.56
CA ALA A 138 1.16 4.09 -13.33
C ALA A 138 -0.07 4.72 -12.65
N GLU A 139 -0.98 3.90 -12.11
CA GLU A 139 -2.14 4.36 -11.36
C GLU A 139 -1.74 5.06 -10.06
N ILE A 140 -0.75 4.53 -9.33
CA ILE A 140 -0.18 5.18 -8.14
C ILE A 140 0.29 6.60 -8.50
N LYS A 141 1.09 6.74 -9.56
CA LYS A 141 1.53 8.06 -10.01
C LYS A 141 0.37 8.97 -10.39
N ARG A 142 -0.61 8.44 -11.12
CA ARG A 142 -1.77 9.23 -11.59
C ARG A 142 -2.56 9.84 -10.44
N VAL A 143 -2.79 9.08 -9.37
CA VAL A 143 -3.60 9.54 -8.23
C VAL A 143 -2.82 10.37 -7.23
N LEU A 144 -1.49 10.33 -7.24
CA LEU A 144 -0.65 11.17 -6.40
C LEU A 144 -0.65 12.63 -6.89
N LYS A 145 -0.72 13.55 -5.95
CA LYS A 145 -0.47 14.97 -6.20
C LYS A 145 0.99 15.20 -6.60
N VAL A 146 1.28 16.35 -7.19
CA VAL A 146 2.66 16.83 -7.34
C VAL A 146 3.28 16.97 -5.95
N GLY A 147 4.51 16.47 -5.75
CA GLY A 147 5.14 16.35 -4.42
C GLY A 147 4.51 15.29 -3.51
N GLY A 148 3.54 14.53 -4.02
CA GLY A 148 2.95 13.41 -3.29
C GLY A 148 3.87 12.17 -3.30
N ARG A 149 3.77 11.34 -2.26
CA ARG A 149 4.71 10.25 -2.01
C ARG A 149 4.03 8.88 -2.03
N VAL A 150 4.77 7.86 -2.43
CA VAL A 150 4.36 6.46 -2.27
C VAL A 150 5.33 5.72 -1.37
N LEU A 151 4.81 4.98 -0.40
CA LEU A 151 5.54 3.96 0.34
C LEU A 151 5.13 2.59 -0.19
N ALA A 152 6.03 1.92 -0.90
CA ALA A 152 5.90 0.53 -1.29
C ALA A 152 6.69 -0.37 -0.33
N VAL A 153 6.06 -1.42 0.19
CA VAL A 153 6.69 -2.42 1.09
C VAL A 153 6.35 -3.81 0.59
N ASP A 154 7.37 -4.64 0.39
CA ASP A 154 7.15 -6.02 0.00
C ASP A 154 8.29 -6.94 0.47
N PHE A 155 8.11 -8.27 0.25
CA PHE A 155 9.12 -9.26 0.58
C PHE A 155 10.25 -9.27 -0.45
N GLY A 156 11.49 -9.18 0.01
CA GLY A 156 12.67 -9.47 -0.79
C GLY A 156 12.85 -10.98 -1.05
N ARG A 157 13.87 -11.34 -1.84
CA ARG A 157 14.18 -12.75 -2.13
C ARG A 157 14.48 -13.51 -0.84
N ALA A 158 13.79 -14.61 -0.61
CA ALA A 158 14.07 -15.48 0.53
C ALA A 158 15.48 -16.09 0.41
N GLN A 159 16.36 -15.78 1.35
CA GLN A 159 17.71 -16.34 1.39
C GLN A 159 17.76 -17.76 2.01
N ARG A 160 16.68 -18.26 2.58
CA ARG A 160 16.64 -19.58 3.24
C ARG A 160 15.38 -20.37 2.89
N ARG A 161 15.55 -21.68 2.67
CA ARG A 161 14.48 -22.69 2.63
C ARG A 161 13.90 -22.85 4.04
N GLY A 162 12.61 -22.57 4.24
CA GLY A 162 11.90 -22.74 5.50
C GLY A 162 10.38 -22.76 5.29
N VAL A 163 9.62 -22.98 6.36
CA VAL A 163 8.14 -23.06 6.37
C VAL A 163 7.48 -21.83 5.73
N LEU A 164 8.13 -20.66 5.80
CA LEU A 164 7.72 -19.44 5.13
C LEU A 164 7.84 -19.49 3.59
N ALA A 165 8.56 -20.48 3.02
CA ALA A 165 8.68 -20.64 1.56
C ALA A 165 7.32 -20.91 0.89
N HIS A 166 6.33 -21.39 1.63
CA HIS A 166 4.98 -21.61 1.10
C HIS A 166 4.26 -20.27 0.80
N PHE A 167 4.54 -19.22 1.55
CA PHE A 167 4.01 -17.85 1.30
C PHE A 167 4.71 -17.18 0.11
N HIS A 168 5.93 -17.56 -0.20
CA HIS A 168 6.69 -17.06 -1.36
C HIS A 168 6.34 -17.77 -2.67
N ARG A 169 5.37 -18.68 -2.68
CA ARG A 169 4.99 -19.46 -3.87
C ARG A 169 4.39 -18.60 -4.99
N HIS A 170 3.96 -17.38 -4.69
CA HIS A 170 3.29 -16.47 -5.62
C HIS A 170 4.17 -15.34 -6.15
N GLY A 171 5.46 -15.36 -5.85
CA GLY A 171 6.42 -14.37 -6.31
C GLY A 171 6.95 -13.52 -5.16
N HIS A 172 8.02 -12.83 -5.44
CA HIS A 172 8.61 -11.81 -4.58
C HIS A 172 8.83 -10.57 -5.43
N VAL A 173 8.82 -9.42 -4.80
CA VAL A 173 9.15 -8.14 -5.44
C VAL A 173 10.28 -7.55 -4.62
N ASP A 174 11.51 -7.75 -5.09
CA ASP A 174 12.64 -7.22 -4.35
C ASP A 174 12.73 -5.68 -4.47
N ARG A 175 13.59 -5.09 -3.65
CA ARG A 175 13.75 -3.64 -3.60
C ARG A 175 14.06 -3.05 -4.97
N SER A 176 14.96 -3.65 -5.73
CA SER A 176 15.36 -3.14 -7.05
C SER A 176 14.22 -3.20 -8.06
N GLU A 177 13.37 -4.21 -7.98
CA GLU A 177 12.16 -4.30 -8.81
C GLU A 177 11.14 -3.21 -8.42
N MET A 178 10.94 -2.95 -7.13
CA MET A 178 10.06 -1.85 -6.67
C MET A 178 10.59 -0.48 -7.12
N GLU A 179 11.90 -0.23 -6.94
CA GLU A 179 12.56 0.99 -7.41
C GLU A 179 12.38 1.17 -8.92
N GLY A 180 12.64 0.12 -9.70
CA GLY A 180 12.48 0.15 -11.16
C GLY A 180 11.05 0.39 -11.61
N LEU A 181 10.05 -0.23 -10.95
CA LEU A 181 8.63 -0.01 -11.25
C LEU A 181 8.23 1.45 -11.04
N LEU A 182 8.66 2.07 -9.95
CA LEU A 182 8.31 3.44 -9.61
C LEU A 182 9.08 4.44 -10.50
N LEU A 183 10.36 4.21 -10.73
CA LEU A 183 11.20 5.04 -11.61
C LEU A 183 10.66 5.07 -13.05
N ASN A 184 10.22 3.93 -13.59
CA ASN A 184 9.66 3.84 -14.94
C ASN A 184 8.37 4.68 -15.12
N THR A 185 7.71 5.07 -14.03
CA THR A 185 6.58 6.00 -14.08
C THR A 185 6.99 7.46 -13.88
N GLY A 186 8.28 7.73 -13.65
CA GLY A 186 8.83 9.06 -13.38
C GLY A 186 8.69 9.51 -11.91
N LEU A 187 8.54 8.56 -10.98
CA LEU A 187 8.68 8.80 -9.55
C LEU A 187 10.17 8.75 -9.16
N ILE A 188 10.60 9.61 -8.25
CA ILE A 188 11.99 9.67 -7.79
C ILE A 188 12.09 9.00 -6.42
N THR A 189 13.00 8.05 -6.26
CA THR A 189 13.26 7.39 -4.98
C THR A 189 13.91 8.38 -4.00
N LEU A 190 13.24 8.61 -2.87
CA LEU A 190 13.75 9.41 -1.76
C LEU A 190 14.54 8.56 -0.76
N ASN A 191 14.07 7.35 -0.49
CA ASN A 191 14.68 6.43 0.47
C ASN A 191 14.28 4.99 0.16
N ALA A 192 15.17 4.05 0.42
CA ALA A 192 14.89 2.63 0.28
C ALA A 192 15.77 1.80 1.22
N GLY A 193 15.25 0.69 1.72
CA GLY A 193 16.03 -0.16 2.62
C GLY A 193 15.25 -1.31 3.24
N PRO A 194 15.90 -2.04 4.17
CA PRO A 194 15.23 -3.09 4.94
C PRO A 194 14.33 -2.48 6.02
N LEU A 195 13.16 -3.09 6.21
CA LEU A 195 12.24 -2.67 7.26
C LEU A 195 12.61 -3.25 8.65
N GLY A 196 13.64 -4.12 8.70
CA GLY A 196 14.18 -4.70 9.94
C GLY A 196 13.40 -5.90 10.48
N MET A 197 12.46 -6.43 9.72
CA MET A 197 11.67 -7.63 10.05
C MET A 197 11.40 -8.48 8.81
N ASN A 198 11.49 -9.81 8.96
CA ASN A 198 10.98 -10.82 8.01
C ASN A 198 11.37 -10.61 6.53
N ASN A 199 12.58 -10.13 6.26
CA ASN A 199 13.03 -9.84 4.90
C ASN A 199 12.12 -8.83 4.15
N LEU A 200 11.47 -7.93 4.88
CA LEU A 200 10.70 -6.83 4.32
C LEU A 200 11.63 -5.69 3.91
N HIS A 201 11.38 -5.19 2.71
CA HIS A 201 12.06 -4.01 2.16
C HIS A 201 11.02 -2.94 1.84
N PHE A 202 11.45 -1.69 1.88
CA PHE A 202 10.62 -0.56 1.49
C PHE A 202 11.31 0.28 0.41
N VAL A 203 10.48 0.96 -0.37
CA VAL A 203 10.86 2.07 -1.24
C VAL A 203 9.90 3.22 -0.98
N LEU A 204 10.44 4.37 -0.64
CA LEU A 204 9.73 5.64 -0.57
C LEU A 204 10.10 6.45 -1.81
N ALA A 205 9.12 6.83 -2.60
CA ALA A 205 9.33 7.64 -3.80
C ALA A 205 8.30 8.78 -3.88
N GLU A 206 8.61 9.81 -4.66
CA GLU A 206 7.85 11.04 -4.77
C GLU A 206 7.57 11.40 -6.24
N VAL A 207 6.43 12.04 -6.50
CA VAL A 207 6.15 12.68 -7.78
C VAL A 207 6.98 13.95 -7.89
N HIS A 208 7.94 13.93 -8.80
CA HIS A 208 8.80 15.09 -9.02
C HIS A 208 8.04 16.28 -9.60
N ASP A 209 8.25 17.45 -9.02
CA ASP A 209 7.76 18.72 -9.55
C ASP A 209 8.81 19.36 -10.45
N ALA A 210 8.72 19.07 -11.76
CA ALA A 210 9.62 19.67 -12.75
C ALA A 210 9.54 21.23 -12.79
N ALA A 211 8.48 21.82 -12.24
CA ALA A 211 8.33 23.28 -12.18
C ALA A 211 9.18 23.91 -11.08
N LEU A 212 9.52 23.16 -10.02
CA LEU A 212 10.39 23.65 -8.94
C LEU A 212 11.87 23.76 -9.38
N GLU A 213 12.36 22.85 -10.23
CA GLU A 213 13.76 22.92 -10.73
C GLU A 213 14.03 24.16 -11.59
N GLN A 214 13.02 24.61 -12.36
CA GLN A 214 13.17 25.80 -13.19
C GLN A 214 13.23 27.10 -12.36
N ARG A 215 12.76 27.09 -11.09
CA ARG A 215 12.81 28.26 -10.21
C ARG A 215 14.08 28.36 -9.37
N VAL A 216 14.84 27.26 -9.23
CA VAL A 216 16.10 27.24 -8.45
C VAL A 216 17.30 27.58 -9.34
N ASN A 217 17.16 27.47 -10.67
CA ASN A 217 18.22 27.74 -11.67
C ASN A 217 18.08 29.14 -12.31
N VAL A 218 17.30 30.03 -11.75
CA VAL A 218 17.21 31.45 -12.09
C VAL A 218 17.65 32.30 -10.90
#